data_0668f9e6422e224362c7d358fa15e2d1
#
_entry.id   0668f9e6422e224362c7d358fa15e2d1
#
_cell.length_a   1.000
_cell.length_b   1.000
_cell.length_c   1.000
_cell.angle_alpha   90.00
_cell.angle_beta   90.00
_cell.angle_gamma   90.00
#
_symmetry.space_group_name_H-M   'P 1'
#
loop_
_entity.id
_entity.type
_entity.pdbx_description
1 polymer ?
#
loop_
_entity_poly.entity_id
_entity_poly.type
_entity_poly.pdbx_seq_one_letter_code
_entity_poly.pdbx_strand_id
1 'polypeptide(L)'
;MKAMIAMGVSLGIVGLLFTIYCNVQLKTAKCQTYSVDHTEKIKEVDYVIVPGCLVYKSGKPSYALEDRLNGALRLYQEKKVPKIILSGAARENKTGKIFLTNRNVAEEDILIDD
;
A
#
# COMPACT_ATOMS: atom_id res chain seq x y z
N MET A 1 -19.06 44.05 -17.80
CA MET A 1 -18.05 43.28 -18.53
C MET A 1 -16.72 43.20 -17.75
N LYS A 2 -16.17 44.28 -17.26
CA LYS A 2 -14.94 44.29 -16.41
C LYS A 2 -15.08 43.47 -15.13
N ALA A 3 -16.24 43.53 -14.44
CA ALA A 3 -16.50 42.75 -13.25
C ALA A 3 -16.53 41.23 -13.48
N MET A 4 -17.05 40.77 -14.59
CA MET A 4 -17.08 39.36 -14.98
C MET A 4 -15.67 38.82 -15.28
N ILE A 5 -14.85 39.62 -15.95
CA ILE A 5 -13.45 39.29 -16.26
C ILE A 5 -12.64 39.22 -14.96
N ALA A 6 -12.80 40.18 -14.04
CA ALA A 6 -12.14 40.22 -12.76
C ALA A 6 -12.53 39.01 -11.89
N MET A 7 -13.79 38.60 -11.90
CA MET A 7 -14.27 37.44 -11.17
C MET A 7 -13.71 36.12 -11.74
N GLY A 8 -13.63 36.00 -13.06
CA GLY A 8 -13.02 34.84 -13.73
C GLY A 8 -11.54 34.71 -13.44
N VAL A 9 -10.81 35.82 -13.48
CA VAL A 9 -9.37 35.86 -13.14
C VAL A 9 -9.14 35.49 -11.66
N SER A 10 -9.97 36.03 -10.76
CA SER A 10 -9.89 35.70 -9.32
C SER A 10 -10.11 34.22 -9.04
N LEU A 11 -11.11 33.60 -9.66
CA LEU A 11 -11.39 32.16 -9.54
C LEU A 11 -10.22 31.33 -10.11
N GLY A 12 -9.63 31.75 -11.22
CA GLY A 12 -8.48 31.08 -11.81
C GLY A 12 -7.26 31.10 -10.89
N ILE A 13 -6.99 32.24 -10.25
CA ILE A 13 -5.87 32.39 -9.30
C ILE A 13 -6.11 31.50 -8.06
N VAL A 14 -7.30 31.48 -7.51
CA VAL A 14 -7.63 30.62 -6.35
C VAL A 14 -7.47 29.15 -6.70
N GLY A 15 -7.94 28.72 -7.87
CA GLY A 15 -7.76 27.34 -8.35
C GLY A 15 -6.29 26.96 -8.51
N LEU A 16 -5.47 27.87 -9.07
CA LEU A 16 -4.04 27.67 -9.24
C LEU A 16 -3.33 27.55 -7.89
N LEU A 17 -3.63 28.44 -6.95
CA LEU A 17 -3.06 28.42 -5.59
C LEU A 17 -3.46 27.14 -4.84
N PHE A 18 -4.69 26.70 -4.98
CA PHE A 18 -5.16 25.45 -4.38
C PHE A 18 -4.42 24.23 -4.98
N THR A 19 -4.23 24.21 -6.27
CA THR A 19 -3.47 23.13 -6.96
C THR A 19 -2.02 23.08 -6.49
N ILE A 20 -1.36 24.26 -6.38
CA ILE A 20 0.00 24.37 -5.86
C ILE A 20 0.06 23.88 -4.42
N TYR A 21 -0.88 24.31 -3.57
CA TYR A 21 -0.98 23.89 -2.17
C TYR A 21 -1.10 22.36 -2.04
N CYS A 22 -2.01 21.74 -2.79
CA CYS A 22 -2.18 20.29 -2.79
C CYS A 22 -0.91 19.57 -3.25
N ASN A 23 -0.24 20.05 -4.29
CA ASN A 23 1.01 19.45 -4.77
C ASN A 23 2.16 19.57 -3.76
N VAL A 24 2.24 20.69 -3.06
CA VAL A 24 3.24 20.88 -1.98
C VAL A 24 2.95 19.93 -0.83
N GLN A 25 1.70 19.80 -0.41
CA GLN A 25 1.30 18.87 0.66
C GLN A 25 1.61 17.41 0.29
N LEU A 26 1.35 17.02 -0.95
CA LEU A 26 1.68 15.67 -1.44
C LEU A 26 3.20 15.41 -1.45
N LYS A 27 4.00 16.41 -1.79
CA LYS A 27 5.47 16.29 -1.78
C LYS A 27 6.06 16.32 -0.37
N THR A 28 5.44 17.04 0.55
CA THR A 28 5.87 17.11 1.96
C THR A 28 5.34 15.94 2.78
N ALA A 29 4.23 15.32 2.38
CA ALA A 29 3.85 14.01 2.88
C ALA A 29 4.86 12.99 2.34
N LYS A 30 6.04 12.97 2.92
CA LYS A 30 7.07 11.96 2.64
C LYS A 30 6.55 10.62 3.13
N CYS A 31 5.75 9.96 2.32
CA CYS A 31 5.64 8.51 2.41
C CYS A 31 7.06 7.96 2.25
N GLN A 32 7.62 7.47 3.33
CA GLN A 32 8.89 6.78 3.27
C GLN A 32 8.66 5.49 2.51
N THR A 33 9.01 5.50 1.23
CA THR A 33 8.94 4.33 0.37
C THR A 33 10.29 3.63 0.41
N TYR A 34 10.28 2.37 0.79
CA TYR A 34 11.46 1.53 0.81
C TYR A 34 11.37 0.48 -0.27
N SER A 35 12.48 0.22 -0.94
CA SER A 35 12.60 -0.93 -1.83
C SER A 35 12.68 -2.22 -1.00
N VAL A 36 12.12 -3.31 -1.54
CA VAL A 36 12.22 -4.66 -0.95
C VAL A 36 13.68 -5.08 -0.75
N ASP A 37 14.60 -4.54 -1.54
CA ASP A 37 16.04 -4.84 -1.46
C ASP A 37 16.74 -4.11 -0.31
N HIS A 38 16.08 -3.13 0.32
CA HIS A 38 16.63 -2.30 1.39
C HIS A 38 15.80 -2.36 2.68
N THR A 39 15.44 -3.57 3.06
CA THR A 39 14.67 -3.83 4.29
C THR A 39 15.41 -3.44 5.57
N GLU A 40 16.74 -3.36 5.53
CA GLU A 40 17.56 -2.89 6.65
C GLU A 40 17.23 -1.47 7.12
N LYS A 41 16.68 -0.64 6.21
CA LYS A 41 16.26 0.74 6.51
C LYS A 41 14.88 0.82 7.15
N ILE A 42 14.12 -0.28 7.12
CA ILE A 42 12.79 -0.36 7.71
C ILE A 42 12.94 -0.65 9.19
N LYS A 43 12.37 0.22 10.02
CA LYS A 43 12.29 -0.01 11.47
C LYS A 43 11.31 -1.13 11.77
N GLU A 44 11.48 -1.77 12.91
CA GLU A 44 10.49 -2.73 13.40
C GLU A 44 9.14 -2.05 13.58
N VAL A 45 8.08 -2.71 13.10
CA VAL A 45 6.69 -2.25 13.18
C VAL A 45 5.81 -3.40 13.67
N ASP A 46 4.62 -3.07 14.17
CA ASP A 46 3.72 -4.07 14.75
C ASP A 46 3.01 -4.92 13.69
N TYR A 47 2.73 -4.34 12.53
CA TYR A 47 2.00 -4.99 11.44
C TYR A 47 2.52 -4.56 10.09
N VAL A 48 2.40 -5.44 9.10
CA VAL A 48 2.46 -5.10 7.69
C VAL A 48 1.13 -5.40 7.03
N ILE A 49 0.62 -4.45 6.24
CA ILE A 49 -0.63 -4.62 5.51
C ILE A 49 -0.29 -4.96 4.05
N VAL A 50 -0.86 -6.06 3.57
CA VAL A 50 -0.76 -6.49 2.17
C VAL A 50 -2.09 -6.18 1.49
N PRO A 51 -2.17 -5.13 0.67
CA PRO A 51 -3.36 -4.86 -0.13
C PRO A 51 -3.60 -5.98 -1.14
N GLY A 52 -4.85 -6.36 -1.32
CA GLY A 52 -5.24 -7.35 -2.30
C GLY A 52 -4.92 -6.92 -3.74
N CYS A 53 -4.85 -7.88 -4.62
CA CYS A 53 -4.71 -7.72 -6.05
C CYS A 53 -5.26 -8.95 -6.76
N LEU A 54 -5.29 -8.92 -8.08
CA LEU A 54 -5.86 -9.97 -8.91
C LEU A 54 -5.35 -11.38 -8.54
N VAL A 55 -6.28 -12.32 -8.46
CA VAL A 55 -6.01 -13.76 -8.45
C VAL A 55 -6.50 -14.34 -9.76
N TYR A 56 -5.65 -15.07 -10.46
CA TYR A 56 -6.01 -15.71 -11.73
C TYR A 56 -7.09 -16.78 -11.55
N LYS A 57 -7.77 -17.14 -12.63
CA LYS A 57 -8.79 -18.21 -12.63
C LYS A 57 -8.22 -19.55 -12.16
N SER A 58 -6.93 -19.78 -12.38
CA SER A 58 -6.20 -20.97 -11.89
C SER A 58 -6.00 -21.02 -10.37
N GLY A 59 -6.36 -19.94 -9.63
CA GLY A 59 -6.14 -19.83 -8.20
C GLY A 59 -4.74 -19.32 -7.82
N LYS A 60 -3.89 -19.03 -8.78
CA LYS A 60 -2.57 -18.46 -8.53
C LYS A 60 -2.67 -16.94 -8.32
N PRO A 61 -1.87 -16.36 -7.42
CA PRO A 61 -1.79 -14.91 -7.30
C PRO A 61 -1.22 -14.29 -8.58
N SER A 62 -1.65 -13.07 -8.91
CA SER A 62 -0.99 -12.29 -9.94
C SER A 62 0.43 -11.92 -9.52
N TYR A 63 1.29 -11.58 -10.47
CA TYR A 63 2.65 -11.11 -10.15
C TYR A 63 2.65 -9.96 -9.15
N ALA A 64 1.73 -9.01 -9.29
CA ALA A 64 1.62 -7.89 -8.36
C ALA A 64 1.22 -8.32 -6.94
N LEU A 65 0.34 -9.31 -6.79
CA LEU A 65 -0.01 -9.85 -5.47
C LEU A 65 1.16 -10.66 -4.90
N GLU A 66 1.80 -11.46 -5.72
CA GLU A 66 2.96 -12.27 -5.32
C GLU A 66 4.12 -11.38 -4.83
N ASP A 67 4.42 -10.29 -5.53
CA ASP A 67 5.46 -9.33 -5.11
C ASP A 67 5.14 -8.71 -3.75
N ARG A 68 3.89 -8.34 -3.51
CA ARG A 68 3.45 -7.81 -2.21
C ARG A 68 3.58 -8.84 -1.09
N LEU A 69 3.17 -10.07 -1.35
CA LEU A 69 3.29 -11.18 -0.40
C LEU A 69 4.75 -11.51 -0.10
N ASN A 70 5.61 -11.51 -1.11
CA ASN A 70 7.05 -11.72 -0.93
C ASN A 70 7.70 -10.60 -0.10
N GLY A 71 7.29 -9.35 -0.31
CA GLY A 71 7.75 -8.23 0.49
C GLY A 71 7.38 -8.39 1.98
N ALA A 72 6.13 -8.74 2.26
CA ALA A 72 5.67 -8.99 3.62
C ALA A 72 6.36 -10.20 4.25
N LEU A 73 6.52 -11.28 3.50
CA LEU A 73 7.22 -12.49 3.94
C LEU A 73 8.66 -12.19 4.33
N ARG A 74 9.37 -11.40 3.55
CA ARG A 74 10.74 -10.99 3.84
C ARG A 74 10.83 -10.21 5.15
N LEU A 75 9.94 -9.23 5.37
CA LEU A 75 9.88 -8.48 6.62
C LEU A 75 9.59 -9.39 7.83
N TYR A 76 8.71 -10.36 7.67
CA TYR A 76 8.41 -11.34 8.69
C TYR A 76 9.61 -12.24 9.01
N GLN A 77 10.29 -12.76 7.98
CA GLN A 77 11.48 -13.60 8.15
C GLN A 77 12.66 -12.85 8.79
N GLU A 78 12.82 -11.56 8.48
CA GLU A 78 13.83 -10.69 9.07
C GLU A 78 13.43 -10.17 10.47
N LYS A 79 12.30 -10.61 11.01
CA LYS A 79 11.76 -10.20 12.31
C LYS A 79 11.49 -8.70 12.44
N LYS A 80 11.24 -8.04 11.32
CA LYS A 80 10.84 -6.62 11.26
C LYS A 80 9.37 -6.43 11.61
N VAL A 81 8.55 -7.45 11.41
CA VAL A 81 7.11 -7.43 11.65
C VAL A 81 6.65 -8.77 12.23
N PRO A 82 5.92 -8.78 13.35
CA PRO A 82 5.41 -10.01 13.95
C PRO A 82 4.14 -10.53 13.31
N LYS A 83 3.36 -9.66 12.64
CA LYS A 83 2.05 -10.02 12.08
C LYS A 83 1.82 -9.40 10.72
N ILE A 84 1.12 -10.14 9.86
CA ILE A 84 0.77 -9.75 8.49
C ILE A 84 -0.75 -9.62 8.40
N ILE A 85 -1.24 -8.49 7.89
CA ILE A 85 -2.66 -8.24 7.65
C ILE A 85 -2.91 -8.34 6.14
N LEU A 86 -3.81 -9.23 5.75
CA LEU A 86 -4.29 -9.35 4.37
C LEU A 86 -5.57 -8.53 4.23
N SER A 87 -5.52 -7.49 3.41
CA SER A 87 -6.64 -6.57 3.17
C SER A 87 -7.03 -6.59 1.70
N GLY A 88 -7.95 -7.45 1.36
CA GLY A 88 -8.45 -7.62 0.01
C GLY A 88 -9.76 -8.41 -0.02
N ALA A 89 -10.22 -8.77 -1.22
CA ALA A 89 -11.38 -9.63 -1.36
C ALA A 89 -11.13 -11.04 -0.78
N ALA A 90 -12.19 -11.73 -0.39
CA ALA A 90 -12.11 -13.06 0.25
C ALA A 90 -11.20 -14.05 -0.51
N ARG A 91 -11.29 -14.04 -1.85
CA ARG A 91 -10.45 -14.90 -2.69
C ARG A 91 -8.97 -14.53 -2.64
N GLU A 92 -8.69 -13.25 -2.61
CA GLU A 92 -7.32 -12.71 -2.53
C GLU A 92 -6.70 -13.00 -1.16
N ASN A 93 -7.47 -12.79 -0.10
CA ASN A 93 -7.06 -13.10 1.27
C ASN A 93 -6.80 -14.59 1.47
N LYS A 94 -7.68 -15.47 0.94
CA LYS A 94 -7.49 -16.91 0.97
C LYS A 94 -6.20 -17.32 0.24
N THR A 95 -5.98 -16.80 -0.95
CA THR A 95 -4.77 -17.08 -1.74
C THR A 95 -3.51 -16.59 -1.01
N GLY A 96 -3.55 -15.39 -0.45
CA GLY A 96 -2.44 -14.83 0.34
C GLY A 96 -2.13 -15.65 1.58
N LYS A 97 -3.15 -16.10 2.30
CA LYS A 97 -2.99 -16.97 3.48
C LYS A 97 -2.31 -18.29 3.12
N ILE A 98 -2.75 -18.94 2.06
CA ILE A 98 -2.13 -20.18 1.58
C ILE A 98 -0.69 -19.96 1.16
N PHE A 99 -0.42 -18.86 0.46
CA PHE A 99 0.93 -18.50 0.02
C PHE A 99 1.89 -18.35 1.22
N LEU A 100 1.47 -17.65 2.25
CA LEU A 100 2.27 -17.39 3.44
C LEU A 100 2.44 -18.63 4.32
N THR A 101 1.38 -19.41 4.55
CA THR A 101 1.46 -20.63 5.36
C THR A 101 2.34 -21.70 4.72
N ASN A 102 2.34 -21.81 3.40
CA ASN A 102 3.25 -22.71 2.67
C ASN A 102 4.73 -22.30 2.78
N ARG A 103 4.99 -21.09 3.26
CA ARG A 103 6.35 -20.55 3.47
C ARG A 103 6.69 -20.36 4.94
N ASN A 104 6.06 -21.15 5.79
CA ASN A 104 6.33 -21.22 7.24
C ASN A 104 5.96 -19.95 8.03
N VAL A 105 5.00 -19.17 7.56
CA VAL A 105 4.36 -18.14 8.38
C VAL A 105 3.29 -18.81 9.25
N ALA A 106 3.36 -18.56 10.55
CA ALA A 106 2.37 -19.10 11.49
C ALA A 106 0.97 -18.56 11.16
N GLU A 107 -0.03 -19.42 11.15
CA GLU A 107 -1.41 -19.03 10.81
C GLU A 107 -1.95 -17.95 11.77
N GLU A 108 -1.58 -18.02 13.03
CA GLU A 108 -1.94 -17.05 14.07
C GLU A 108 -1.35 -15.65 13.86
N ASP A 109 -0.31 -15.53 13.03
CA ASP A 109 0.34 -14.27 12.68
C ASP A 109 -0.24 -13.65 11.41
N ILE A 110 -1.19 -14.32 10.77
CA ILE A 110 -1.89 -13.84 9.57
C ILE A 110 -3.29 -13.39 9.97
N LEU A 111 -3.53 -12.08 9.87
CA LEU A 111 -4.82 -11.46 10.12
C LEU A 111 -5.51 -11.15 8.79
N ILE A 112 -6.82 -11.27 8.77
CA ILE A 112 -7.65 -10.95 7.61
C ILE A 112 -8.52 -9.76 7.97
N ASP A 113 -8.44 -8.74 7.14
CA ASP A 113 -9.31 -7.57 7.19
C ASP A 113 -10.44 -7.77 6.17
N ASP A 114 -11.64 -8.06 6.69
CA ASP A 114 -12.86 -8.30 5.90
C ASP A 114 -13.72 -7.02 5.78
#